data_3f2587684c46381fd8be55606da453a3
#
_entry.id   3f2587684c46381fd8be55606da453a3
#
_cell.length_a   1.000
_cell.length_b   1.000
_cell.length_c   1.000
_cell.angle_alpha   90.00
_cell.angle_beta   90.00
_cell.angle_gamma   90.00
#
_symmetry.space_group_name_H-M   'P 1'
#
loop_
_entity.id
_entity.type
_entity.pdbx_description
1 polymer ?
#
loop_
_entity_poly.entity_id
_entity_poly.type
_entity_poly.pdbx_seq_one_letter_code
_entity_poly.pdbx_strand_id
1 'polypeptide(L)'
;MSVKHSIRIFFIFIIALVYTGSLTAQEKAYPKNGEGITLFLKRFNRTGGTYQKEFIELNKGKLGKNNTLRMGVKYTLPPLASAPQKKNYQPLFGKSLASYKITSSDLKGACFYLVSGHGGPDPGAIGKMGSHELHEDEYAYDIMLRLARNLLMRGAKVHIIIQDAKDGIRDQQFLNNSKRETCMGSPIPFNQVR
;
A
#
# COMPACT_ATOMS: atom_id res chain seq x y z
N MET A 1 -35.64 -9.89 33.74
CA MET A 1 -35.06 -9.52 32.41
C MET A 1 -34.10 -10.61 31.98
N SER A 2 -34.39 -11.22 30.83
CA SER A 2 -33.70 -12.43 30.38
C SER A 2 -32.27 -12.11 29.94
N VAL A 3 -31.29 -12.91 30.35
CA VAL A 3 -29.87 -12.87 29.95
C VAL A 3 -29.66 -12.71 28.42
N LYS A 4 -30.59 -13.24 27.63
CA LYS A 4 -30.59 -13.12 26.16
C LYS A 4 -30.74 -11.66 25.65
N HIS A 5 -31.40 -10.79 26.38
CA HIS A 5 -31.52 -9.37 25.98
C HIS A 5 -30.25 -8.57 26.26
N SER A 6 -29.57 -8.88 27.36
CA SER A 6 -28.30 -8.23 27.72
C SER A 6 -27.18 -8.58 26.74
N ILE A 7 -27.14 -9.83 26.26
CA ILE A 7 -26.15 -10.26 25.26
C ILE A 7 -26.38 -9.58 23.91
N ARG A 8 -27.63 -9.40 23.47
CA ARG A 8 -27.95 -8.70 22.22
C ARG A 8 -27.57 -7.21 22.26
N ILE A 9 -27.79 -6.55 23.37
CA ILE A 9 -27.41 -5.14 23.55
C ILE A 9 -25.89 -4.99 23.58
N PHE A 10 -25.16 -5.93 24.19
CA PHE A 10 -23.70 -5.92 24.23
C PHE A 10 -23.08 -6.13 22.83
N PHE A 11 -23.66 -7.01 22.01
CA PHE A 11 -23.23 -7.24 20.62
C PHE A 11 -23.48 -6.02 19.71
N ILE A 12 -24.60 -5.31 19.90
CA ILE A 12 -24.90 -4.07 19.16
C ILE A 12 -23.91 -2.97 19.53
N PHE A 13 -23.48 -2.87 20.80
CA PHE A 13 -22.46 -1.91 21.23
C PHE A 13 -21.05 -2.23 20.68
N ILE A 14 -20.68 -3.51 20.58
CA ILE A 14 -19.40 -3.94 19.99
C ILE A 14 -19.37 -3.67 18.47
N ILE A 15 -20.49 -3.89 17.76
CA ILE A 15 -20.57 -3.58 16.32
C ILE A 15 -20.52 -2.08 16.06
N ALA A 16 -21.08 -1.25 16.94
CA ALA A 16 -20.98 0.21 16.84
C ALA A 16 -19.55 0.74 17.08
N LEU A 17 -18.71 0.03 17.83
CA LEU A 17 -17.33 0.45 18.12
C LEU A 17 -16.34 0.14 16.96
N VAL A 18 -16.70 -0.73 16.02
CA VAL A 18 -15.84 -1.10 14.88
C VAL A 18 -15.96 -0.11 13.72
N TYR A 19 -16.97 0.74 13.70
CA TYR A 19 -17.16 1.80 12.68
C TYR A 19 -16.61 3.17 13.11
N THR A 20 -15.55 3.24 13.91
CA THR A 20 -14.76 4.46 14.03
C THR A 20 -13.83 4.56 12.82
N GLY A 21 -14.39 4.70 11.65
CA GLY A 21 -13.68 5.31 10.54
C GLY A 21 -13.13 6.64 11.03
N SER A 22 -11.84 6.89 10.85
CA SER A 22 -11.19 8.14 11.23
C SER A 22 -12.00 9.30 10.66
N LEU A 23 -12.86 9.89 11.48
CA LEU A 23 -13.47 11.19 11.19
C LEU A 23 -12.33 12.21 11.23
N THR A 24 -11.60 12.30 10.12
CA THR A 24 -10.72 13.45 9.93
C THR A 24 -11.61 14.67 9.97
N ALA A 25 -11.49 15.46 11.03
CA ALA A 25 -12.26 16.69 11.19
C ALA A 25 -12.06 17.52 9.91
N GLN A 26 -13.17 17.75 9.20
CA GLN A 26 -13.13 18.45 7.92
C GLN A 26 -12.61 19.88 8.15
N GLU A 27 -11.48 20.19 7.51
CA GLU A 27 -10.81 21.48 7.67
C GLU A 27 -11.71 22.63 7.24
N LYS A 28 -11.74 23.71 8.05
CA LYS A 28 -12.55 24.91 7.79
C LYS A 28 -11.71 26.16 7.93
N ALA A 29 -11.92 27.15 7.04
CA ALA A 29 -11.14 28.38 7.04
C ALA A 29 -11.99 29.60 6.65
N TYR A 30 -11.45 30.80 6.95
CA TYR A 30 -12.04 32.07 6.55
C TYR A 30 -11.28 32.63 5.31
N PRO A 31 -11.99 33.28 4.38
CA PRO A 31 -11.37 33.96 3.26
C PRO A 31 -10.67 35.24 3.74
N LYS A 32 -9.65 35.66 2.97
CA LYS A 32 -9.02 36.98 3.12
C LYS A 32 -9.73 37.98 2.20
N ASN A 33 -9.58 39.28 2.53
CA ASN A 33 -10.17 40.35 1.72
C ASN A 33 -9.69 40.29 0.26
N GLY A 34 -10.62 40.35 -0.69
CA GLY A 34 -10.35 40.25 -2.11
C GLY A 34 -10.02 38.85 -2.64
N GLU A 35 -10.10 37.81 -1.77
CA GLU A 35 -9.76 36.44 -2.14
C GLU A 35 -10.95 35.76 -2.86
N GLY A 36 -10.73 35.29 -4.10
CA GLY A 36 -11.67 34.43 -4.79
C GLY A 36 -11.46 32.95 -4.46
N ILE A 37 -12.42 32.07 -4.83
CA ILE A 37 -12.36 30.62 -4.51
C ILE A 37 -11.02 29.99 -4.93
N THR A 38 -10.52 30.31 -6.12
CA THR A 38 -9.27 29.74 -6.63
C THR A 38 -8.06 30.09 -5.74
N LEU A 39 -7.93 31.36 -5.34
CA LEU A 39 -6.84 31.80 -4.45
C LEU A 39 -7.03 31.24 -3.03
N PHE A 40 -8.25 31.21 -2.53
CA PHE A 40 -8.61 30.63 -1.26
C PHE A 40 -8.18 29.16 -1.19
N LEU A 41 -8.58 28.35 -2.17
CA LEU A 41 -8.23 26.94 -2.25
C LEU A 41 -6.71 26.72 -2.44
N LYS A 42 -6.05 27.53 -3.27
CA LYS A 42 -4.59 27.47 -3.48
C LYS A 42 -3.81 27.70 -2.18
N ARG A 43 -4.26 28.59 -1.32
CA ARG A 43 -3.65 28.87 -0.01
C ARG A 43 -3.60 27.64 0.90
N PHE A 44 -4.51 26.69 0.67
CA PHE A 44 -4.58 25.41 1.40
C PHE A 44 -4.14 24.22 0.55
N ASN A 45 -3.32 24.42 -0.48
CA ASN A 45 -2.79 23.38 -1.37
C ASN A 45 -3.85 22.60 -2.16
N ARG A 46 -5.01 23.22 -2.44
CA ARG A 46 -6.10 22.65 -3.23
C ARG A 46 -6.17 23.36 -4.59
N THR A 47 -5.40 22.82 -5.55
CA THR A 47 -5.32 23.40 -6.91
C THR A 47 -6.04 22.50 -7.93
N GLY A 48 -6.75 23.11 -8.86
CA GLY A 48 -7.45 22.41 -9.94
C GLY A 48 -8.98 22.51 -9.88
N GLY A 49 -9.62 22.32 -11.04
CA GLY A 49 -11.05 22.50 -11.19
C GLY A 49 -11.93 21.52 -10.40
N THR A 50 -11.42 20.33 -10.07
CA THR A 50 -12.12 19.35 -9.24
C THR A 50 -12.34 19.87 -7.83
N TYR A 51 -11.31 20.45 -7.20
CA TYR A 51 -11.43 21.08 -5.88
C TYR A 51 -12.40 22.25 -5.86
N GLN A 52 -12.45 23.04 -6.92
CA GLN A 52 -13.37 24.17 -7.00
C GLN A 52 -14.82 23.70 -7.07
N LYS A 53 -15.13 22.69 -7.86
CA LYS A 53 -16.45 22.08 -7.94
C LYS A 53 -16.89 21.51 -6.60
N GLU A 54 -16.04 20.73 -5.96
CA GLU A 54 -16.30 20.12 -4.66
C GLU A 54 -16.47 21.17 -3.56
N PHE A 55 -15.66 22.23 -3.56
CA PHE A 55 -15.78 23.34 -2.62
C PHE A 55 -17.13 24.04 -2.73
N ILE A 56 -17.60 24.32 -3.95
CA ILE A 56 -18.91 24.95 -4.19
C ILE A 56 -20.01 24.06 -3.65
N GLU A 57 -19.95 22.76 -3.89
CA GLU A 57 -20.95 21.82 -3.41
C GLU A 57 -20.97 21.71 -1.88
N LEU A 58 -19.82 21.59 -1.24
CA LEU A 58 -19.67 21.53 0.23
C LEU A 58 -20.16 22.80 0.93
N ASN A 59 -20.15 23.94 0.24
CA ASN A 59 -20.53 25.23 0.80
C ASN A 59 -21.78 25.84 0.15
N LYS A 60 -22.60 25.01 -0.45
CA LYS A 60 -23.87 25.41 -1.04
C LYS A 60 -24.72 26.16 -0.03
N GLY A 61 -25.21 27.35 -0.39
CA GLY A 61 -25.98 28.23 0.52
C GLY A 61 -25.14 29.18 1.41
N LYS A 62 -23.82 29.01 1.51
CA LYS A 62 -22.92 29.95 2.20
C LYS A 62 -22.28 30.96 1.25
N LEU A 63 -22.20 30.62 -0.03
CA LEU A 63 -21.60 31.47 -1.06
C LEU A 63 -22.53 32.64 -1.43
N GLY A 64 -21.93 33.73 -1.93
CA GLY A 64 -22.63 34.86 -2.49
C GLY A 64 -23.07 34.62 -3.94
N LYS A 65 -23.63 35.68 -4.57
CA LYS A 65 -23.97 35.64 -5.98
C LYS A 65 -22.77 35.26 -6.83
N ASN A 66 -22.97 34.41 -7.84
CA ASN A 66 -21.89 33.89 -8.70
C ASN A 66 -20.80 33.15 -7.94
N ASN A 67 -21.15 32.43 -6.88
CA ASN A 67 -20.21 31.66 -6.03
C ASN A 67 -19.09 32.51 -5.40
N THR A 68 -19.36 33.77 -5.09
CA THR A 68 -18.37 34.63 -4.42
C THR A 68 -18.24 34.28 -2.94
N LEU A 69 -17.02 34.44 -2.40
CA LEU A 69 -16.77 34.27 -0.97
C LEU A 69 -17.28 35.50 -0.19
N ARG A 70 -17.89 35.26 0.98
CA ARG A 70 -18.34 36.30 1.90
C ARG A 70 -17.35 36.43 3.05
N MET A 71 -16.93 37.64 3.37
CA MET A 71 -16.09 37.90 4.55
C MET A 71 -16.79 37.49 5.84
N GLY A 72 -16.02 36.96 6.79
CA GLY A 72 -16.54 36.52 8.08
C GLY A 72 -17.28 35.16 8.04
N VAL A 73 -17.45 34.55 6.86
CA VAL A 73 -18.04 33.21 6.72
C VAL A 73 -16.96 32.13 6.75
N LYS A 74 -17.16 31.12 7.59
CA LYS A 74 -16.24 29.96 7.68
C LYS A 74 -16.65 28.90 6.68
N TYR A 75 -15.78 28.65 5.71
CA TYR A 75 -15.99 27.67 4.63
C TYR A 75 -15.34 26.34 4.95
N THR A 76 -16.00 25.26 4.56
CA THR A 76 -15.49 23.90 4.64
C THR A 76 -14.60 23.64 3.42
N LEU A 77 -13.38 23.18 3.67
CA LEU A 77 -12.44 22.85 2.60
C LEU A 77 -12.66 21.41 2.10
N PRO A 78 -12.57 21.14 0.80
CA PRO A 78 -12.51 19.76 0.30
C PRO A 78 -11.37 19.00 0.95
N PRO A 79 -11.48 17.69 1.18
CA PRO A 79 -10.36 16.89 1.64
C PRO A 79 -9.21 17.01 0.64
N LEU A 80 -7.97 17.10 1.13
CA LEU A 80 -6.82 16.99 0.25
C LEU A 80 -6.87 15.61 -0.42
N ALA A 81 -6.87 15.59 -1.76
CA ALA A 81 -6.62 14.35 -2.45
C ALA A 81 -5.31 13.79 -1.90
N SER A 82 -5.32 12.56 -1.41
CA SER A 82 -4.07 11.88 -1.10
C SER A 82 -3.15 12.04 -2.30
N ALA A 83 -1.96 12.61 -2.10
CA ALA A 83 -0.98 12.74 -3.18
C ALA A 83 -0.94 11.40 -3.93
N PRO A 84 -0.92 11.40 -5.28
CA PRO A 84 -0.84 10.16 -6.03
C PRO A 84 0.34 9.38 -5.44
N GLN A 85 0.04 8.28 -4.75
CA GLN A 85 1.07 7.48 -4.10
C GLN A 85 1.96 6.99 -5.22
N LYS A 86 3.24 7.41 -5.19
CA LYS A 86 4.24 6.95 -6.14
C LYS A 86 4.20 5.42 -6.08
N LYS A 87 3.76 4.78 -7.16
CA LYS A 87 3.82 3.34 -7.26
C LYS A 87 5.30 2.95 -7.26
N ASN A 88 5.72 2.30 -6.20
CA ASN A 88 7.04 1.69 -6.19
C ASN A 88 7.00 0.43 -7.06
N TYR A 89 8.13 0.05 -7.58
CA TYR A 89 8.25 -1.05 -8.53
C TYR A 89 9.42 -1.95 -8.16
N GLN A 90 9.17 -3.25 -8.03
CA GLN A 90 10.17 -4.28 -7.82
C GLN A 90 9.91 -5.43 -8.80
N PRO A 91 10.71 -5.56 -9.87
CA PRO A 91 10.46 -6.54 -10.94
C PRO A 91 10.49 -7.99 -10.46
N LEU A 92 11.26 -8.29 -9.40
CA LEU A 92 11.35 -9.63 -8.82
C LEU A 92 10.01 -10.16 -8.27
N PHE A 93 9.00 -9.31 -8.06
CA PHE A 93 7.69 -9.77 -7.61
C PHE A 93 6.80 -10.31 -8.73
N GLY A 94 7.28 -10.29 -9.98
CA GLY A 94 6.51 -10.71 -11.15
C GLY A 94 5.50 -9.66 -11.63
N LYS A 95 4.96 -9.86 -12.84
CA LYS A 95 4.15 -8.83 -13.55
C LYS A 95 2.95 -8.31 -12.75
N SER A 96 2.24 -9.18 -12.05
CA SER A 96 1.02 -8.83 -11.32
C SER A 96 1.31 -8.07 -10.01
N LEU A 97 2.42 -8.35 -9.33
CA LEU A 97 2.73 -7.85 -8.00
C LEU A 97 3.93 -6.90 -7.96
N ALA A 98 4.62 -6.67 -9.08
CA ALA A 98 5.79 -5.79 -9.16
C ALA A 98 5.51 -4.35 -8.69
N SER A 99 4.31 -3.83 -8.98
CA SER A 99 3.89 -2.52 -8.48
C SER A 99 3.26 -2.64 -7.10
N TYR A 100 3.71 -1.80 -6.17
CA TYR A 100 3.17 -1.77 -4.81
C TYR A 100 3.08 -0.34 -4.27
N LYS A 101 2.30 -0.17 -3.20
CA LYS A 101 2.17 1.09 -2.47
C LYS A 101 2.73 0.92 -1.07
N ILE A 102 3.40 1.94 -0.54
CA ILE A 102 3.74 2.01 0.88
C ILE A 102 2.44 2.30 1.64
N THR A 103 2.05 1.41 2.54
CA THR A 103 0.79 1.47 3.30
C THR A 103 0.98 1.95 4.72
N SER A 104 2.20 1.82 5.27
CA SER A 104 2.57 2.37 6.57
C SER A 104 4.03 2.81 6.60
N SER A 105 4.45 3.46 7.66
CA SER A 105 5.83 3.86 7.92
C SER A 105 6.45 3.16 9.12
N ASP A 106 5.84 2.05 9.56
CA ASP A 106 6.22 1.35 10.80
C ASP A 106 7.66 0.87 10.78
N LEU A 107 8.17 0.55 9.57
CA LEU A 107 9.54 0.08 9.36
C LEU A 107 10.43 1.12 8.66
N LYS A 108 10.04 2.39 8.68
CA LYS A 108 10.85 3.46 8.10
C LYS A 108 12.21 3.54 8.79
N GLY A 109 13.28 3.48 7.98
CA GLY A 109 14.67 3.48 8.48
C GLY A 109 15.24 2.09 8.74
N ALA A 110 14.40 1.05 8.83
CA ALA A 110 14.88 -0.34 8.91
C ALA A 110 15.40 -0.82 7.55
N CYS A 111 16.48 -1.62 7.57
CA CYS A 111 17.08 -2.21 6.38
C CYS A 111 17.22 -3.73 6.58
N PHE A 112 16.71 -4.49 5.61
CA PHE A 112 16.70 -5.95 5.64
C PHE A 112 17.48 -6.50 4.46
N TYR A 113 18.30 -7.52 4.72
CA TYR A 113 18.98 -8.33 3.72
C TYR A 113 18.35 -9.72 3.76
N LEU A 114 17.67 -10.10 2.69
CA LEU A 114 16.90 -11.34 2.63
C LEU A 114 17.59 -12.37 1.73
N VAL A 115 17.75 -13.56 2.27
CA VAL A 115 18.26 -14.75 1.58
C VAL A 115 17.21 -15.83 1.73
N SER A 116 16.82 -16.47 0.64
CA SER A 116 15.80 -17.55 0.66
C SER A 116 16.32 -18.86 1.28
N GLY A 117 17.63 -19.02 1.40
CA GLY A 117 18.25 -20.32 1.60
C GLY A 117 18.27 -21.10 0.29
N HIS A 118 19.10 -22.13 0.16
CA HIS A 118 19.22 -22.97 -1.05
C HIS A 118 19.20 -22.18 -2.36
N GLY A 119 19.03 -22.87 -3.49
CA GLY A 119 18.95 -22.27 -4.84
C GLY A 119 20.13 -22.63 -5.73
N GLY A 120 20.01 -22.38 -7.01
CA GLY A 120 20.97 -22.79 -8.03
C GLY A 120 21.11 -24.31 -8.08
N PRO A 121 22.29 -24.88 -7.76
CA PRO A 121 22.49 -26.33 -7.78
C PRO A 121 21.92 -27.05 -6.56
N ASP A 122 21.60 -26.33 -5.50
CA ASP A 122 21.12 -26.86 -4.22
C ASP A 122 19.59 -26.67 -4.09
N PRO A 123 18.79 -27.72 -4.33
CA PRO A 123 17.34 -27.64 -4.23
C PRO A 123 16.83 -27.65 -2.78
N GLY A 124 17.70 -27.84 -1.78
CA GLY A 124 17.29 -28.17 -0.42
C GLY A 124 16.63 -29.55 -0.37
N ALA A 125 15.65 -29.70 0.51
CA ALA A 125 14.85 -30.93 0.58
C ALA A 125 13.97 -31.11 -0.64
N ILE A 126 13.89 -32.33 -1.15
CA ILE A 126 13.04 -32.68 -2.27
C ILE A 126 11.90 -33.58 -1.75
N GLY A 127 10.66 -33.11 -1.91
CA GLY A 127 9.44 -33.83 -1.60
C GLY A 127 8.69 -34.25 -2.84
N LYS A 128 7.64 -35.08 -2.68
CA LYS A 128 6.71 -35.45 -3.74
C LYS A 128 5.27 -35.31 -3.29
N MET A 129 4.43 -34.79 -4.19
CA MET A 129 2.97 -34.82 -4.03
C MET A 129 2.34 -35.29 -5.34
N GLY A 130 1.86 -36.52 -5.37
CA GLY A 130 1.41 -37.17 -6.60
C GLY A 130 2.57 -37.31 -7.60
N SER A 131 2.40 -36.76 -8.80
CA SER A 131 3.43 -36.73 -9.85
C SER A 131 4.35 -35.51 -9.76
N HIS A 132 4.10 -34.56 -8.84
CA HIS A 132 4.87 -33.33 -8.73
C HIS A 132 6.01 -33.49 -7.74
N GLU A 133 7.19 -33.08 -8.17
CA GLU A 133 8.36 -32.96 -7.33
C GLU A 133 8.41 -31.55 -6.75
N LEU A 134 8.62 -31.44 -5.43
CA LEU A 134 8.61 -30.17 -4.70
C LEU A 134 10.03 -29.90 -4.20
N HIS A 135 10.62 -28.79 -4.63
CA HIS A 135 11.96 -28.37 -4.22
C HIS A 135 11.85 -27.26 -3.16
N GLU A 136 12.56 -27.40 -2.06
CA GLU A 136 12.51 -26.45 -0.95
C GLU A 136 12.91 -25.04 -1.38
N ASP A 137 13.93 -24.89 -2.21
CA ASP A 137 14.44 -23.60 -2.69
C ASP A 137 13.37 -22.76 -3.40
N GLU A 138 12.48 -23.38 -4.17
CA GLU A 138 11.42 -22.69 -4.90
C GLU A 138 10.37 -22.08 -3.96
N TYR A 139 9.96 -22.85 -2.95
CA TYR A 139 9.01 -22.40 -1.94
C TYR A 139 9.64 -21.39 -0.99
N ALA A 140 10.89 -21.59 -0.58
CA ALA A 140 11.63 -20.66 0.25
C ALA A 140 11.80 -19.30 -0.46
N TYR A 141 12.08 -19.31 -1.77
CA TYR A 141 12.19 -18.10 -2.59
C TYR A 141 10.85 -17.36 -2.68
N ASP A 142 9.76 -18.05 -2.95
CA ASP A 142 8.42 -17.44 -3.01
C ASP A 142 8.02 -16.81 -1.67
N ILE A 143 8.23 -17.50 -0.55
CA ILE A 143 7.97 -16.97 0.80
C ILE A 143 8.83 -15.73 1.06
N MET A 144 10.11 -15.77 0.70
CA MET A 144 11.03 -14.65 0.88
C MET A 144 10.58 -13.42 0.06
N LEU A 145 10.13 -13.60 -1.18
CA LEU A 145 9.60 -12.51 -2.00
C LEU A 145 8.32 -11.90 -1.39
N ARG A 146 7.42 -12.72 -0.83
CA ARG A 146 6.22 -12.24 -0.10
C ARG A 146 6.60 -11.44 1.13
N LEU A 147 7.59 -11.89 1.89
CA LEU A 147 8.14 -11.16 3.03
C LEU A 147 8.74 -9.83 2.56
N ALA A 148 9.59 -9.84 1.54
CA ALA A 148 10.20 -8.64 0.97
C ALA A 148 9.15 -7.60 0.59
N ARG A 149 8.07 -8.02 -0.07
CA ARG A 149 6.97 -7.15 -0.47
C ARG A 149 6.27 -6.54 0.73
N ASN A 150 5.98 -7.33 1.76
CA ASN A 150 5.34 -6.85 2.99
C ASN A 150 6.22 -5.82 3.73
N LEU A 151 7.53 -6.05 3.82
CA LEU A 151 8.48 -5.14 4.46
C LEU A 151 8.55 -3.80 3.70
N LEU A 152 8.65 -3.85 2.36
CA LEU A 152 8.65 -2.66 1.50
C LEU A 152 7.35 -1.85 1.62
N MET A 153 6.20 -2.53 1.70
CA MET A 153 4.89 -1.87 1.89
C MET A 153 4.77 -1.18 3.25
N ARG A 154 5.58 -1.57 4.24
CA ARG A 154 5.67 -0.93 5.56
C ARG A 154 6.79 0.13 5.66
N GLY A 155 7.42 0.47 4.55
CA GLY A 155 8.41 1.54 4.47
C GLY A 155 9.85 1.12 4.76
N ALA A 156 10.13 -0.17 4.88
CA ALA A 156 11.50 -0.68 5.03
C ALA A 156 12.32 -0.54 3.75
N LYS A 157 13.64 -0.57 3.90
CA LYS A 157 14.58 -0.84 2.81
C LYS A 157 14.87 -2.34 2.78
N VAL A 158 14.77 -2.95 1.61
CA VAL A 158 14.97 -4.41 1.46
C VAL A 158 15.96 -4.69 0.33
N HIS A 159 16.93 -5.54 0.62
CA HIS A 159 17.87 -6.12 -0.33
C HIS A 159 17.58 -7.61 -0.46
N ILE A 160 17.21 -8.04 -1.65
CA ILE A 160 16.99 -9.44 -2.01
C ILE A 160 18.30 -9.97 -2.58
N ILE A 161 18.91 -10.92 -1.89
CA ILE A 161 20.26 -11.39 -2.22
C ILE A 161 20.24 -12.44 -3.35
N ILE A 162 19.42 -13.47 -3.21
CA ILE A 162 19.21 -14.48 -4.23
C ILE A 162 18.03 -14.03 -5.10
N GLN A 163 18.22 -14.01 -6.41
CA GLN A 163 17.26 -13.43 -7.36
C GLN A 163 17.05 -14.35 -8.57
N ASP A 164 15.80 -14.66 -8.90
CA ASP A 164 15.37 -15.12 -10.21
C ASP A 164 14.43 -14.10 -10.84
N ALA A 165 14.85 -13.48 -11.93
CA ALA A 165 14.09 -12.42 -12.60
C ALA A 165 12.83 -12.92 -13.34
N LYS A 166 12.65 -14.23 -13.48
CA LYS A 166 11.55 -14.84 -14.23
C LYS A 166 10.46 -15.45 -13.35
N ASP A 167 10.79 -15.86 -12.13
CA ASP A 167 9.86 -16.58 -11.28
C ASP A 167 8.81 -15.65 -10.64
N GLY A 168 9.22 -14.67 -9.90
CA GLY A 168 8.29 -13.80 -9.21
C GLY A 168 7.60 -14.47 -8.01
N ILE A 169 6.57 -13.81 -7.48
CA ILE A 169 5.64 -14.38 -6.49
C ILE A 169 4.62 -15.22 -7.26
N ARG A 170 4.45 -16.46 -6.84
CA ARG A 170 3.70 -17.49 -7.57
C ARG A 170 2.57 -18.07 -6.73
N ASP A 171 1.36 -18.08 -7.27
CA ASP A 171 0.16 -18.61 -6.61
C ASP A 171 -0.27 -20.00 -7.17
N GLN A 172 0.60 -20.65 -7.94
CA GLN A 172 0.34 -22.01 -8.42
C GLN A 172 0.37 -23.02 -7.27
N GLN A 173 -0.44 -24.05 -7.37
CA GLN A 173 -0.48 -25.14 -6.40
C GLN A 173 0.88 -25.84 -6.26
N PHE A 174 1.58 -26.01 -7.37
CA PHE A 174 2.93 -26.57 -7.43
C PHE A 174 3.85 -25.61 -8.16
N LEU A 175 4.98 -25.27 -7.55
CA LEU A 175 5.97 -24.38 -8.16
C LEU A 175 6.88 -25.16 -9.09
N ASN A 176 7.13 -24.59 -10.26
CA ASN A 176 8.08 -25.17 -11.21
C ASN A 176 9.52 -24.96 -10.71
N ASN A 177 10.33 -25.99 -10.86
CA ASN A 177 11.74 -25.93 -10.49
C ASN A 177 12.53 -25.04 -11.46
N SER A 178 13.32 -24.12 -10.93
CA SER A 178 14.19 -23.23 -11.67
C SER A 178 15.64 -23.36 -11.16
N LYS A 179 16.59 -23.02 -12.01
CA LYS A 179 18.02 -22.98 -11.66
C LYS A 179 18.71 -21.76 -12.28
N ARG A 180 17.97 -20.63 -12.33
CA ARG A 180 18.40 -19.39 -12.96
C ARG A 180 18.74 -18.30 -11.96
N GLU A 181 18.82 -18.67 -10.67
CA GLU A 181 19.08 -17.73 -9.60
C GLU A 181 20.46 -17.08 -9.77
N THR A 182 20.49 -15.81 -9.44
CA THR A 182 21.70 -14.99 -9.43
C THR A 182 21.90 -14.34 -8.08
N CYS A 183 23.13 -13.99 -7.74
CA CYS A 183 23.42 -13.27 -6.52
C CYS A 183 23.37 -11.76 -6.79
N MET A 184 22.41 -11.03 -6.15
CA MET A 184 22.22 -9.58 -6.28
C MET A 184 22.18 -9.05 -7.72
N GLY A 185 21.58 -9.82 -8.63
CA GLY A 185 21.51 -9.44 -10.04
C GLY A 185 22.83 -9.57 -10.79
N SER A 186 23.81 -10.32 -10.28
CA SER A 186 25.02 -10.68 -11.00
C SER A 186 24.65 -11.33 -12.36
N PRO A 187 25.39 -11.04 -13.44
CA PRO A 187 25.17 -11.74 -14.70
C PRO A 187 25.57 -13.22 -14.64
N ILE A 188 26.29 -13.63 -13.60
CA ILE A 188 26.74 -15.01 -13.39
C ILE A 188 25.68 -15.73 -12.54
N PRO A 189 25.09 -16.84 -13.02
CA PRO A 189 24.19 -17.67 -12.25
C PRO A 189 24.84 -18.12 -10.93
N PHE A 190 24.04 -18.22 -9.86
CA PHE A 190 24.54 -18.56 -8.52
C PHE A 190 25.33 -19.88 -8.49
N ASN A 191 24.93 -20.86 -9.29
CA ASN A 191 25.61 -22.14 -9.41
C ASN A 191 26.97 -22.08 -10.13
N GLN A 192 27.37 -20.94 -10.68
CA GLN A 192 28.66 -20.72 -11.34
C GLN A 192 29.57 -19.77 -10.55
N VAL A 193 29.09 -19.20 -9.45
CA VAL A 193 29.91 -18.38 -8.55
C VAL A 193 30.76 -19.32 -7.70
N ARG A 194 32.06 -19.32 -7.91
CA ARG A 194 33.06 -20.07 -7.12
C ARG A 194 33.70 -19.16 -6.08
#